data_b513565f4e4bc72daa2d8cd8b91538ee
#
_entry.id   b513565f4e4bc72daa2d8cd8b91538ee
#
_cell.length_a   1.000
_cell.length_b   1.000
_cell.length_c   1.000
_cell.angle_alpha   90.00
_cell.angle_beta   90.00
_cell.angle_gamma   90.00
#
_symmetry.space_group_name_H-M   'P 1'
#
loop_
_entity.id
_entity.type
_entity.pdbx_description
1 polymer ?
#
loop_
_entity_poly.entity_id
_entity_poly.type
_entity_poly.pdbx_seq_one_letter_code
_entity_poly.pdbx_strand_id
1 'polypeptide(L)'
;MSIYNWIQEKLFDDYEEWRLRCPDYNRNGFNIVGIDNTLKAMHDGFFMYIELYPPHAIDGCTAMKARVGKTPDAVDIFLDIDGKTYRMADVSYPDAVKMMRAFVKKRRVPDCSLCVEVAYLDIDQMKLTFTELATLLLGDAKQAKSFMTKAKLRSMEELEDSWWNLYEKLVSKGYAVELSHKCELEDFIYYVQKLIRNKSLDTSEGLIIDTAALDEDQCIMDWCADLNSKWENYTLAGMDIGTDSFVLMVLSNEEFKTAQELAKELLH
;
A
#
# COMPACT_ATOMS: atom_id res chain seq x y z
N MET A 1 -25.92 -17.80 20.68
CA MET A 1 -26.54 -18.00 19.34
C MET A 1 -28.04 -18.11 19.53
N SER A 2 -28.86 -17.33 18.80
CA SER A 2 -30.33 -17.46 18.89
C SER A 2 -30.80 -18.74 18.19
N ILE A 3 -31.95 -19.31 18.58
CA ILE A 3 -32.53 -20.48 17.92
C ILE A 3 -32.81 -20.17 16.43
N TYR A 4 -33.18 -18.93 16.12
CA TYR A 4 -33.39 -18.46 14.75
C TYR A 4 -32.10 -18.56 13.92
N ASN A 5 -30.97 -18.02 14.41
CA ASN A 5 -29.68 -18.09 13.72
C ASN A 5 -29.20 -19.53 13.52
N TRP A 6 -29.46 -20.41 14.51
CA TRP A 6 -29.13 -21.83 14.37
C TRP A 6 -29.95 -22.50 13.24
N ILE A 7 -31.24 -22.16 13.10
CA ILE A 7 -32.08 -22.66 12.00
C ILE A 7 -31.57 -22.15 10.65
N GLN A 8 -31.25 -20.87 10.54
CA GLN A 8 -30.72 -20.28 9.31
C GLN A 8 -29.40 -20.95 8.88
N GLU A 9 -28.46 -21.13 9.81
CA GLU A 9 -27.20 -21.82 9.52
C GLU A 9 -27.39 -23.29 9.09
N LYS A 10 -28.33 -24.01 9.72
CA LYS A 10 -28.46 -25.48 9.50
C LYS A 10 -29.32 -25.85 8.31
N LEU A 11 -30.36 -25.08 8.00
CA LEU A 11 -31.33 -25.40 6.94
C LEU A 11 -31.07 -24.59 5.65
N PHE A 12 -30.59 -23.36 5.78
CA PHE A 12 -30.45 -22.45 4.63
C PHE A 12 -29.01 -22.10 4.30
N ASP A 13 -28.01 -22.58 5.10
CA ASP A 13 -26.59 -22.22 4.96
C ASP A 13 -26.35 -20.70 5.00
N ASP A 14 -27.20 -19.95 5.73
CA ASP A 14 -27.10 -18.51 5.93
C ASP A 14 -26.47 -18.19 7.29
N TYR A 15 -25.46 -17.34 7.27
CA TYR A 15 -24.59 -17.01 8.40
C TYR A 15 -24.72 -15.54 8.79
N GLU A 16 -25.80 -15.15 9.43
CA GLU A 16 -26.17 -13.75 9.71
C GLU A 16 -25.18 -13.03 10.65
N GLU A 17 -24.58 -13.74 11.61
CA GLU A 17 -23.63 -13.15 12.56
C GLU A 17 -22.20 -13.08 12.02
N TRP A 18 -21.93 -13.77 10.91
CA TRP A 18 -20.61 -13.74 10.28
C TRP A 18 -20.50 -12.55 9.34
N ARG A 19 -19.27 -12.01 9.23
CA ARG A 19 -18.98 -10.97 8.24
C ARG A 19 -18.18 -11.54 7.10
N LEU A 20 -18.60 -11.25 5.87
CA LEU A 20 -17.84 -11.48 4.66
C LEU A 20 -17.43 -10.13 4.07
N ARG A 21 -16.15 -10.01 3.70
CA ARG A 21 -15.59 -8.85 3.01
C ARG A 21 -14.92 -9.31 1.71
N CYS A 22 -15.28 -8.68 0.61
CA CYS A 22 -14.63 -8.76 -0.69
C CYS A 22 -14.83 -7.41 -1.40
N PRO A 23 -14.26 -7.15 -2.60
CA PRO A 23 -14.34 -5.84 -3.24
C PRO A 23 -15.75 -5.24 -3.34
N ASP A 24 -16.77 -6.06 -3.61
CA ASP A 24 -18.15 -5.59 -3.82
C ASP A 24 -19.08 -5.82 -2.62
N TYR A 25 -18.59 -6.45 -1.57
CA TYR A 25 -19.41 -6.82 -0.42
C TYR A 25 -18.63 -6.70 0.89
N ASN A 26 -19.18 -5.97 1.84
CA ASN A 26 -18.57 -5.79 3.17
C ASN A 26 -19.67 -5.58 4.23
N ARG A 27 -20.30 -6.66 4.69
CA ARG A 27 -21.35 -6.60 5.71
C ARG A 27 -21.51 -7.95 6.43
N ASN A 28 -22.30 -7.93 7.49
CA ASN A 28 -22.74 -9.14 8.18
C ASN A 28 -23.84 -9.85 7.38
N GLY A 29 -23.90 -11.15 7.54
CA GLY A 29 -24.90 -12.00 6.91
C GLY A 29 -24.53 -12.37 5.47
N PHE A 30 -24.28 -13.65 5.23
CA PHE A 30 -24.08 -14.17 3.88
C PHE A 30 -24.49 -15.64 3.79
N ASN A 31 -24.86 -16.09 2.60
CA ASN A 31 -25.05 -17.49 2.30
C ASN A 31 -23.71 -18.14 1.96
N ILE A 32 -23.52 -19.42 2.32
CA ILE A 32 -22.25 -20.14 2.09
C ILE A 32 -21.81 -20.16 0.62
N VAL A 33 -22.75 -20.07 -0.32
CA VAL A 33 -22.47 -19.98 -1.77
C VAL A 33 -21.72 -18.67 -2.10
N GLY A 34 -21.83 -17.65 -1.26
CA GLY A 34 -21.08 -16.42 -1.41
C GLY A 34 -19.56 -16.63 -1.39
N ILE A 35 -19.07 -17.60 -0.61
CA ILE A 35 -17.64 -18.00 -0.60
C ILE A 35 -17.23 -18.56 -1.95
N ASP A 36 -18.02 -19.49 -2.50
CA ASP A 36 -17.72 -20.15 -3.78
C ASP A 36 -17.71 -19.13 -4.92
N ASN A 37 -18.73 -18.24 -4.95
CA ASN A 37 -18.85 -17.21 -5.96
C ASN A 37 -17.69 -16.21 -5.90
N THR A 38 -17.28 -15.83 -4.70
CA THR A 38 -16.15 -14.90 -4.52
C THR A 38 -14.82 -15.54 -4.93
N LEU A 39 -14.54 -16.78 -4.51
CA LEU A 39 -13.33 -17.50 -4.92
C LEU A 39 -13.32 -17.79 -6.42
N LYS A 40 -14.48 -18.06 -7.03
CA LYS A 40 -14.59 -18.16 -8.49
C LYS A 40 -14.29 -16.82 -9.16
N ALA A 41 -14.83 -15.72 -8.66
CA ALA A 41 -14.52 -14.38 -9.18
C ALA A 41 -13.03 -14.02 -9.02
N MET A 42 -12.38 -14.51 -7.96
CA MET A 42 -10.92 -14.38 -7.81
C MET A 42 -10.16 -15.20 -8.87
N HIS A 43 -10.55 -16.44 -9.11
CA HIS A 43 -9.97 -17.27 -10.16
C HIS A 43 -10.16 -16.67 -11.56
N ASP A 44 -11.33 -16.07 -11.80
CA ASP A 44 -11.64 -15.41 -13.07
C ASP A 44 -10.99 -14.01 -13.20
N GLY A 45 -10.23 -13.55 -12.19
CA GLY A 45 -9.49 -12.29 -12.19
C GLY A 45 -10.31 -11.03 -11.88
N PHE A 46 -11.57 -11.17 -11.45
CA PHE A 46 -12.42 -10.04 -11.08
C PHE A 46 -12.17 -9.54 -9.66
N PHE A 47 -11.86 -10.44 -8.72
CA PHE A 47 -11.60 -10.12 -7.34
C PHE A 47 -10.18 -10.53 -6.93
N MET A 48 -9.65 -9.86 -5.92
CA MET A 48 -8.28 -10.10 -5.44
C MET A 48 -8.24 -10.74 -4.06
N TYR A 49 -9.34 -10.63 -3.30
CA TYR A 49 -9.41 -11.16 -1.94
C TYR A 49 -10.82 -11.52 -1.50
N ILE A 50 -10.90 -12.37 -0.49
CA ILE A 50 -12.06 -12.64 0.36
C ILE A 50 -11.60 -12.74 1.81
N GLU A 51 -12.37 -12.19 2.73
CA GLU A 51 -12.11 -12.24 4.18
C GLU A 51 -13.38 -12.67 4.93
N LEU A 52 -13.22 -13.59 5.85
CA LEU A 52 -14.28 -14.14 6.70
C LEU A 52 -13.97 -13.85 8.16
N TYR A 53 -14.91 -13.25 8.84
CA TYR A 53 -14.82 -12.91 10.26
C TYR A 53 -15.93 -13.64 11.02
N PRO A 54 -15.59 -14.57 11.93
CA PRO A 54 -16.56 -15.23 12.77
C PRO A 54 -17.10 -14.26 13.84
N PRO A 55 -18.32 -14.48 14.36
CA PRO A 55 -18.85 -13.66 15.46
C PRO A 55 -18.04 -13.79 16.77
N HIS A 56 -17.37 -14.92 16.95
CA HIS A 56 -16.42 -15.19 18.04
C HIS A 56 -15.22 -15.94 17.51
N ALA A 57 -14.05 -15.71 18.10
CA ALA A 57 -12.83 -16.42 17.72
C ALA A 57 -13.03 -17.96 17.78
N ILE A 58 -12.48 -18.65 16.79
CA ILE A 58 -12.51 -20.12 16.68
C ILE A 58 -11.08 -20.59 16.93
N ASP A 59 -10.83 -21.29 18.05
CA ASP A 59 -9.48 -21.73 18.43
C ASP A 59 -8.44 -20.59 18.36
N GLY A 60 -8.81 -19.39 18.86
CA GLY A 60 -7.99 -18.17 18.79
C GLY A 60 -8.00 -17.45 17.44
N CYS A 61 -8.58 -18.05 16.39
CA CYS A 61 -8.65 -17.46 15.04
C CYS A 61 -9.79 -16.45 14.94
N THR A 62 -9.47 -15.19 14.65
CA THR A 62 -10.41 -14.06 14.52
C THR A 62 -10.78 -13.76 13.06
N ALA A 63 -9.98 -14.21 12.10
CA ALA A 63 -10.29 -14.08 10.69
C ALA A 63 -9.60 -15.16 9.86
N MET A 64 -10.27 -15.58 8.78
CA MET A 64 -9.68 -16.37 7.70
C MET A 64 -9.84 -15.61 6.39
N LYS A 65 -8.73 -15.42 5.68
CA LYS A 65 -8.67 -14.58 4.49
C LYS A 65 -8.01 -15.35 3.35
N ALA A 66 -8.41 -15.07 2.10
CA ALA A 66 -7.70 -15.57 0.93
C ALA A 66 -7.35 -14.40 0.00
N ARG A 67 -6.20 -14.46 -0.62
CA ARG A 67 -5.74 -13.56 -1.68
C ARG A 67 -5.25 -14.34 -2.88
N VAL A 68 -5.30 -13.75 -4.07
CA VAL A 68 -4.66 -14.34 -5.25
C VAL A 68 -3.19 -14.60 -4.94
N GLY A 69 -2.75 -15.80 -5.28
CA GLY A 69 -1.37 -16.24 -5.12
C GLY A 69 -0.46 -15.76 -6.23
N LYS A 70 0.79 -16.19 -6.20
CA LYS A 70 1.77 -15.91 -7.27
C LYS A 70 1.42 -16.62 -8.57
N THR A 71 0.76 -17.76 -8.50
CA THR A 71 0.32 -18.55 -9.66
C THR A 71 -1.17 -18.29 -9.93
N PRO A 72 -1.61 -18.28 -11.21
CA PRO A 72 -3.02 -18.04 -11.57
C PRO A 72 -4.03 -18.99 -10.92
N ASP A 73 -3.60 -20.23 -10.64
CA ASP A 73 -4.47 -21.31 -10.15
C ASP A 73 -4.41 -21.51 -8.63
N ALA A 74 -3.78 -20.59 -7.91
CA ALA A 74 -3.62 -20.70 -6.47
C ALA A 74 -3.98 -19.39 -5.74
N VAL A 75 -4.29 -19.54 -4.46
CA VAL A 75 -4.49 -18.45 -3.50
C VAL A 75 -3.59 -18.64 -2.29
N ASP A 76 -3.26 -17.56 -1.64
CA ASP A 76 -2.66 -17.57 -0.32
C ASP A 76 -3.77 -17.44 0.73
N ILE A 77 -3.78 -18.36 1.69
CA ILE A 77 -4.67 -18.34 2.84
C ILE A 77 -3.96 -17.66 4.01
N PHE A 78 -4.66 -16.73 4.66
CA PHE A 78 -4.18 -16.06 5.85
C PHE A 78 -5.12 -16.32 7.01
N LEU A 79 -4.55 -16.56 8.19
CA LEU A 79 -5.26 -16.81 9.44
C LEU A 79 -4.77 -15.83 10.50
N ASP A 80 -5.69 -15.05 11.08
CA ASP A 80 -5.37 -14.18 12.22
C ASP A 80 -5.65 -14.95 13.49
N ILE A 81 -4.59 -15.42 14.18
CA ILE A 81 -4.65 -16.25 15.37
C ILE A 81 -3.89 -15.55 16.50
N ASP A 82 -4.54 -15.29 17.62
CA ASP A 82 -3.95 -14.68 18.81
C ASP A 82 -3.14 -13.40 18.53
N GLY A 83 -3.66 -12.56 17.61
CA GLY A 83 -3.05 -11.27 17.26
C GLY A 83 -1.90 -11.37 16.26
N LYS A 84 -1.62 -12.54 15.73
CA LYS A 84 -0.62 -12.77 14.66
C LYS A 84 -1.28 -13.26 13.40
N THR A 85 -0.69 -12.94 12.26
CA THR A 85 -1.16 -13.44 10.96
C THR A 85 -0.23 -14.54 10.45
N TYR A 86 -0.82 -15.65 10.05
CA TYR A 86 -0.13 -16.80 9.50
C TYR A 86 -0.55 -17.01 8.04
N ARG A 87 0.41 -17.26 7.16
CA ARG A 87 0.19 -17.50 5.72
C ARG A 87 0.43 -18.95 5.37
N MET A 88 -0.50 -19.53 4.64
CA MET A 88 -0.36 -20.78 3.88
C MET A 88 -0.35 -20.40 2.40
N ALA A 89 0.80 -20.55 1.75
CA ALA A 89 0.98 -20.16 0.36
C ALA A 89 0.51 -21.24 -0.63
N ASP A 90 0.19 -20.81 -1.84
CA ASP A 90 -0.05 -21.65 -3.01
C ASP A 90 -1.13 -22.74 -2.81
N VAL A 91 -2.21 -22.40 -2.12
CA VAL A 91 -3.37 -23.27 -1.93
C VAL A 91 -4.21 -23.28 -3.21
N SER A 92 -4.57 -24.47 -3.72
CA SER A 92 -5.45 -24.55 -4.90
C SER A 92 -6.83 -23.95 -4.61
N TYR A 93 -7.50 -23.34 -5.61
CA TYR A 93 -8.87 -22.81 -5.43
C TYR A 93 -9.84 -23.85 -4.88
N PRO A 94 -9.88 -25.12 -5.35
CA PRO A 94 -10.77 -26.14 -4.77
C PRO A 94 -10.49 -26.43 -3.29
N ASP A 95 -9.23 -26.39 -2.86
CA ASP A 95 -8.89 -26.61 -1.47
C ASP A 95 -9.17 -25.38 -0.61
N ALA A 96 -8.96 -24.17 -1.14
CA ALA A 96 -9.38 -22.93 -0.49
C ALA A 96 -10.89 -22.90 -0.23
N VAL A 97 -11.72 -23.29 -1.21
CA VAL A 97 -13.18 -23.43 -1.04
C VAL A 97 -13.48 -24.41 0.10
N LYS A 98 -12.86 -25.59 0.13
CA LYS A 98 -13.07 -26.58 1.19
C LYS A 98 -12.68 -26.05 2.57
N MET A 99 -11.52 -25.37 2.67
CA MET A 99 -11.02 -24.78 3.92
C MET A 99 -11.94 -23.69 4.44
N MET A 100 -12.30 -22.72 3.59
CA MET A 100 -13.16 -21.59 3.97
C MET A 100 -14.57 -22.04 4.34
N ARG A 101 -15.14 -23.00 3.59
CA ARG A 101 -16.43 -23.60 3.96
C ARG A 101 -16.34 -24.38 5.28
N ALA A 102 -15.25 -25.11 5.54
CA ALA A 102 -15.06 -25.83 6.79
C ALA A 102 -14.89 -24.87 7.97
N PHE A 103 -14.21 -23.75 7.78
CA PHE A 103 -14.07 -22.70 8.78
C PHE A 103 -15.44 -22.15 9.21
N VAL A 104 -16.32 -21.86 8.26
CA VAL A 104 -17.67 -21.37 8.54
C VAL A 104 -18.58 -22.48 9.09
N LYS A 105 -18.76 -23.59 8.34
CA LYS A 105 -19.73 -24.65 8.66
C LYS A 105 -19.36 -25.47 9.88
N LYS A 106 -18.09 -25.83 9.98
CA LYS A 106 -17.59 -26.73 11.03
C LYS A 106 -16.89 -26.02 12.16
N ARG A 107 -16.74 -24.68 12.03
CA ARG A 107 -15.97 -23.84 12.97
C ARG A 107 -14.59 -24.47 13.23
N ARG A 108 -13.90 -24.85 12.16
CA ARG A 108 -12.61 -25.53 12.22
C ARG A 108 -11.54 -24.69 11.54
N VAL A 109 -10.51 -24.33 12.30
CA VAL A 109 -9.30 -23.70 11.76
C VAL A 109 -8.50 -24.74 10.97
N PRO A 110 -7.97 -24.44 9.77
CA PRO A 110 -7.07 -25.34 9.06
C PRO A 110 -5.82 -25.66 9.88
N ASP A 111 -5.21 -26.81 9.62
CA ASP A 111 -3.91 -27.15 10.21
C ASP A 111 -2.84 -26.17 9.73
N CYS A 112 -2.23 -25.46 10.66
CA CYS A 112 -1.25 -24.40 10.42
C CYS A 112 0.19 -24.85 10.66
N SER A 113 0.45 -26.15 10.71
CA SER A 113 1.80 -26.70 10.92
C SER A 113 2.82 -26.27 9.87
N LEU A 114 2.36 -25.92 8.67
CA LEU A 114 3.17 -25.41 7.55
C LEU A 114 2.98 -23.92 7.29
N CYS A 115 2.24 -23.22 8.13
CA CYS A 115 2.05 -21.79 8.00
C CYS A 115 3.30 -21.02 8.44
N VAL A 116 3.52 -19.86 7.82
CA VAL A 116 4.58 -18.92 8.18
C VAL A 116 3.94 -17.67 8.77
N GLU A 117 4.45 -17.19 9.90
CA GLU A 117 4.04 -15.90 10.46
C GLU A 117 4.46 -14.77 9.51
N VAL A 118 3.53 -13.89 9.17
CA VAL A 118 3.75 -12.79 8.20
C VAL A 118 3.03 -11.52 8.66
N ALA A 119 3.48 -10.36 8.14
CA ALA A 119 2.69 -9.14 8.20
C ALA A 119 1.58 -9.19 7.16
N TYR A 120 0.32 -8.99 7.59
CA TYR A 120 -0.81 -8.94 6.65
C TYR A 120 -0.90 -7.58 5.98
N LEU A 121 -0.95 -7.58 4.64
CA LEU A 121 -1.16 -6.37 3.85
C LEU A 121 -2.67 -6.14 3.63
N ASP A 122 -3.23 -5.11 4.23
CA ASP A 122 -4.61 -4.68 3.93
C ASP A 122 -4.61 -3.85 2.64
N ILE A 123 -5.16 -4.42 1.56
CA ILE A 123 -5.20 -3.77 0.23
C ILE A 123 -6.00 -2.47 0.24
N ASP A 124 -7.09 -2.40 1.00
CA ASP A 124 -7.88 -1.17 1.06
C ASP A 124 -7.14 -0.08 1.85
N GLN A 125 -6.48 -0.47 2.95
CA GLN A 125 -5.62 0.45 3.69
C GLN A 125 -4.43 0.91 2.84
N MET A 126 -3.79 0.01 2.10
CA MET A 126 -2.71 0.35 1.18
C MET A 126 -3.16 1.36 0.12
N LYS A 127 -4.34 1.16 -0.48
CA LYS A 127 -4.93 2.10 -1.45
C LYS A 127 -5.19 3.47 -0.84
N LEU A 128 -5.74 3.52 0.39
CA LEU A 128 -5.96 4.78 1.10
C LEU A 128 -4.65 5.51 1.33
N THR A 129 -3.68 4.85 1.95
CA THR A 129 -2.36 5.40 2.25
C THR A 129 -1.65 5.92 0.99
N PHE A 130 -1.67 5.13 -0.10
CA PHE A 130 -1.06 5.53 -1.36
C PHE A 130 -1.81 6.68 -2.03
N THR A 131 -3.14 6.75 -1.89
CA THR A 131 -3.94 7.87 -2.40
C THR A 131 -3.63 9.18 -1.65
N GLU A 132 -3.48 9.11 -0.34
CA GLU A 132 -3.08 10.24 0.50
C GLU A 132 -1.69 10.73 0.11
N LEU A 133 -0.73 9.81 -0.02
CA LEU A 133 0.62 10.12 -0.46
C LEU A 133 0.66 10.76 -1.86
N ALA A 134 -0.04 10.18 -2.83
CA ALA A 134 -0.11 10.73 -4.18
C ALA A 134 -0.79 12.12 -4.20
N THR A 135 -1.78 12.35 -3.34
CA THR A 135 -2.43 13.67 -3.20
C THR A 135 -1.47 14.70 -2.68
N LEU A 136 -0.70 14.34 -1.65
CA LEU A 136 0.29 15.21 -1.03
C LEU A 136 1.41 15.56 -2.02
N LEU A 137 2.02 14.56 -2.66
CA LEU A 137 3.15 14.78 -3.56
C LEU A 137 2.78 15.49 -4.87
N LEU A 138 1.57 15.26 -5.41
CA LEU A 138 1.08 15.94 -6.61
C LEU A 138 0.48 17.34 -6.30
N GLY A 139 0.22 17.65 -5.04
CA GLY A 139 -0.33 18.93 -4.58
C GLY A 139 -1.76 19.24 -5.07
N ASP A 140 -2.45 18.23 -5.65
CA ASP A 140 -3.78 18.41 -6.26
C ASP A 140 -4.58 17.10 -6.19
N ALA A 141 -5.65 17.09 -5.40
CA ALA A 141 -6.54 15.94 -5.22
C ALA A 141 -7.18 15.45 -6.55
N LYS A 142 -7.45 16.35 -7.51
CA LYS A 142 -8.00 15.98 -8.82
C LYS A 142 -6.98 15.21 -9.66
N GLN A 143 -5.72 15.63 -9.61
CA GLN A 143 -4.63 14.96 -10.30
C GLN A 143 -4.33 13.60 -9.66
N ALA A 144 -4.30 13.52 -8.33
CA ALA A 144 -4.15 12.29 -7.59
C ALA A 144 -5.28 11.30 -7.93
N LYS A 145 -6.53 11.75 -7.92
CA LYS A 145 -7.69 10.93 -8.31
C LYS A 145 -7.56 10.40 -9.75
N SER A 146 -7.14 11.25 -10.69
CA SER A 146 -6.91 10.83 -12.09
C SER A 146 -5.76 9.82 -12.21
N PHE A 147 -4.71 9.98 -11.42
CA PHE A 147 -3.59 9.06 -11.33
C PHE A 147 -4.07 7.72 -10.76
N MET A 148 -4.76 7.72 -9.61
CA MET A 148 -5.26 6.54 -8.93
C MET A 148 -6.27 5.73 -9.76
N THR A 149 -7.01 6.36 -10.66
CA THR A 149 -7.93 5.65 -11.60
C THR A 149 -7.16 4.70 -12.53
N LYS A 150 -5.89 4.98 -12.80
CA LYS A 150 -5.01 4.17 -13.67
C LYS A 150 -4.13 3.21 -12.87
N ALA A 151 -3.87 3.52 -11.61
CA ALA A 151 -3.06 2.70 -10.73
C ALA A 151 -3.82 1.42 -10.35
N LYS A 152 -3.16 0.27 -10.53
CA LYS A 152 -3.69 -1.02 -10.11
C LYS A 152 -3.00 -1.37 -8.79
N LEU A 153 -3.69 -1.21 -7.67
CA LEU A 153 -3.15 -1.48 -6.34
C LEU A 153 -3.82 -2.72 -5.74
N ARG A 154 -3.44 -3.89 -6.20
CA ARG A 154 -4.02 -5.17 -5.80
C ARG A 154 -3.00 -6.14 -5.21
N SER A 155 -1.70 -5.85 -5.38
CA SER A 155 -0.58 -6.64 -4.88
C SER A 155 0.60 -5.71 -4.54
N MET A 156 1.64 -6.24 -3.89
CA MET A 156 2.90 -5.50 -3.66
C MET A 156 3.60 -5.13 -4.96
N GLU A 157 3.62 -6.03 -5.94
CA GLU A 157 4.20 -5.77 -7.27
C GLU A 157 3.50 -4.60 -7.97
N GLU A 158 2.17 -4.56 -7.94
CA GLU A 158 1.41 -3.43 -8.50
C GLU A 158 1.59 -2.13 -7.69
N LEU A 159 1.93 -2.21 -6.40
CA LEU A 159 2.32 -1.05 -5.60
C LEU A 159 3.68 -0.51 -6.05
N GLU A 160 4.66 -1.39 -6.30
CA GLU A 160 5.98 -1.01 -6.83
C GLU A 160 5.86 -0.34 -8.20
N ASP A 161 5.07 -0.94 -9.11
CA ASP A 161 4.74 -0.32 -10.42
C ASP A 161 4.06 1.04 -10.26
N SER A 162 3.14 1.17 -9.30
CA SER A 162 2.43 2.42 -9.05
C SER A 162 3.34 3.48 -8.41
N TRP A 163 4.31 3.08 -7.59
CA TRP A 163 5.34 3.95 -7.05
C TRP A 163 6.23 4.51 -8.16
N TRP A 164 6.67 3.64 -9.06
CA TRP A 164 7.41 4.04 -10.26
C TRP A 164 6.62 5.02 -11.15
N ASN A 165 5.36 4.71 -11.42
CA ASN A 165 4.47 5.59 -12.20
C ASN A 165 4.25 6.95 -11.51
N LEU A 166 4.22 7.01 -10.16
CA LEU A 166 4.13 8.25 -9.40
C LEU A 166 5.40 9.08 -9.57
N TYR A 167 6.57 8.44 -9.46
CA TYR A 167 7.86 9.07 -9.75
C TYR A 167 7.88 9.68 -11.17
N GLU A 168 7.59 8.91 -12.20
CA GLU A 168 7.55 9.42 -13.58
C GLU A 168 6.59 10.62 -13.72
N LYS A 169 5.45 10.55 -13.05
CA LYS A 169 4.48 11.64 -13.04
C LYS A 169 5.03 12.90 -12.39
N LEU A 170 5.71 12.78 -11.26
CA LEU A 170 6.34 13.91 -10.55
C LEU A 170 7.43 14.55 -11.39
N VAL A 171 8.30 13.74 -12.01
CA VAL A 171 9.35 14.24 -12.93
C VAL A 171 8.74 14.93 -14.14
N SER A 172 7.72 14.34 -14.77
CA SER A 172 7.05 14.94 -15.94
C SER A 172 6.41 16.30 -15.66
N LYS A 173 6.05 16.56 -14.40
CA LYS A 173 5.52 17.83 -13.93
C LYS A 173 6.60 18.79 -13.43
N GLY A 174 7.81 18.34 -13.31
CA GLY A 174 8.92 19.10 -12.73
C GLY A 174 8.78 19.30 -11.22
N TYR A 175 8.03 18.42 -10.52
CA TYR A 175 7.90 18.39 -9.06
C TYR A 175 8.96 17.50 -8.41
N ALA A 176 9.59 16.64 -9.19
CA ALA A 176 10.78 15.90 -8.85
C ALA A 176 11.81 16.04 -9.97
N VAL A 177 13.07 15.77 -9.64
CA VAL A 177 14.18 15.70 -10.59
C VAL A 177 15.02 14.47 -10.28
N GLU A 178 15.43 13.77 -11.32
CA GLU A 178 16.37 12.65 -11.22
C GLU A 178 17.77 13.15 -11.56
N LEU A 179 18.72 12.87 -10.67
CA LEU A 179 20.11 13.23 -10.80
C LEU A 179 20.99 11.98 -10.76
N SER A 180 21.97 11.91 -11.66
CA SER A 180 23.01 10.89 -11.62
C SER A 180 23.92 11.12 -10.40
N HIS A 181 24.48 10.06 -9.84
CA HIS A 181 25.54 10.13 -8.80
C HIS A 181 26.79 10.93 -9.23
N LYS A 182 26.94 11.20 -10.54
CA LYS A 182 28.00 12.02 -11.12
C LYS A 182 27.56 13.46 -11.42
N CYS A 183 26.44 13.88 -10.86
CA CYS A 183 25.94 15.24 -11.05
C CYS A 183 26.95 16.25 -10.50
N GLU A 184 27.29 17.27 -11.28
CA GLU A 184 28.13 18.38 -10.86
C GLU A 184 27.33 19.38 -10.01
N LEU A 185 27.99 20.15 -9.14
CA LEU A 185 27.36 21.11 -8.25
C LEU A 185 26.49 22.14 -9.01
N GLU A 186 26.97 22.62 -10.15
CA GLU A 186 26.23 23.61 -10.98
C GLU A 186 24.87 23.03 -11.45
N ASP A 187 24.86 21.77 -11.90
CA ASP A 187 23.67 21.08 -12.36
C ASP A 187 22.72 20.83 -11.17
N PHE A 188 23.24 20.39 -10.03
CA PHE A 188 22.44 20.24 -8.81
C PHE A 188 21.73 21.53 -8.43
N ILE A 189 22.47 22.67 -8.35
CA ILE A 189 21.91 23.98 -8.04
C ILE A 189 20.83 24.37 -9.06
N TYR A 190 21.10 24.19 -10.35
CA TYR A 190 20.13 24.49 -11.42
C TYR A 190 18.83 23.72 -11.24
N TYR A 191 18.92 22.42 -10.98
CA TYR A 191 17.73 21.58 -10.82
C TYR A 191 16.96 21.87 -9.54
N VAL A 192 17.63 22.14 -8.41
CA VAL A 192 16.95 22.52 -7.17
C VAL A 192 16.22 23.85 -7.35
N GLN A 193 16.86 24.85 -7.99
CA GLN A 193 16.20 26.11 -8.34
C GLN A 193 14.98 25.91 -9.24
N LYS A 194 15.04 24.95 -10.16
CA LYS A 194 13.94 24.60 -11.05
C LYS A 194 12.78 23.97 -10.29
N LEU A 195 13.05 23.08 -9.31
CA LEU A 195 12.03 22.51 -8.43
C LEU A 195 11.27 23.59 -7.65
N ILE A 196 12.00 24.52 -7.02
CA ILE A 196 11.42 25.64 -6.28
C ILE A 196 10.49 26.47 -7.17
N ARG A 197 10.94 26.83 -8.38
CA ARG A 197 10.14 27.59 -9.34
C ARG A 197 8.89 26.85 -9.83
N ASN A 198 9.02 25.56 -10.16
CA ASN A 198 7.92 24.77 -10.71
C ASN A 198 6.79 24.56 -9.68
N LYS A 199 7.12 24.44 -8.41
CA LYS A 199 6.15 24.37 -7.33
C LYS A 199 5.62 25.75 -6.88
N SER A 200 6.11 26.84 -7.47
CA SER A 200 5.75 28.23 -7.10
C SER A 200 5.92 28.50 -5.60
N LEU A 201 6.98 27.92 -5.00
CA LEU A 201 7.27 28.08 -3.59
C LEU A 201 7.73 29.52 -3.30
N ASP A 202 7.34 30.04 -2.16
CA ASP A 202 7.73 31.38 -1.76
C ASP A 202 9.19 31.42 -1.29
N THR A 203 10.04 32.03 -2.09
CA THR A 203 11.47 32.17 -1.77
C THR A 203 11.73 33.18 -0.65
N SER A 204 10.75 33.98 -0.25
CA SER A 204 10.85 34.87 0.92
C SER A 204 10.84 34.11 2.26
N GLU A 205 10.42 32.84 2.25
CA GLU A 205 10.35 31.97 3.42
C GLU A 205 11.62 31.15 3.67
N GLY A 206 12.80 31.63 3.26
CA GLY A 206 14.07 31.03 3.61
C GLY A 206 14.60 29.93 2.66
N LEU A 207 13.99 29.77 1.44
CA LEU A 207 14.51 28.88 0.39
C LEU A 207 15.70 29.49 -0.35
N ILE A 208 16.74 29.84 0.38
CA ILE A 208 17.97 30.43 -0.19
C ILE A 208 18.97 29.33 -0.50
N ILE A 209 19.46 29.30 -1.72
CA ILE A 209 20.60 28.47 -2.11
C ILE A 209 21.83 29.37 -2.08
N ASP A 210 22.59 29.28 -0.99
CA ASP A 210 23.89 29.93 -0.88
C ASP A 210 24.95 29.06 -1.57
N THR A 211 25.17 29.35 -2.84
CA THR A 211 26.10 28.60 -3.70
C THR A 211 27.54 28.68 -3.22
N ALA A 212 27.93 29.77 -2.54
CA ALA A 212 29.28 29.93 -2.01
C ALA A 212 29.56 29.06 -0.78
N ALA A 213 28.53 28.49 -0.18
CA ALA A 213 28.64 27.65 1.01
C ALA A 213 28.55 26.15 0.69
N LEU A 214 28.40 25.76 -0.58
CA LEU A 214 28.42 24.38 -1.04
C LEU A 214 29.81 24.07 -1.61
N ASP A 215 30.35 22.92 -1.20
CA ASP A 215 31.68 22.48 -1.62
C ASP A 215 31.56 21.55 -2.86
N GLU A 216 32.30 21.88 -3.92
CA GLU A 216 32.29 21.10 -5.17
C GLU A 216 32.81 19.67 -5.02
N ASP A 217 33.67 19.44 -4.01
CA ASP A 217 34.23 18.12 -3.72
C ASP A 217 33.29 17.19 -2.92
N GLN A 218 32.12 17.67 -2.51
CA GLN A 218 31.08 16.90 -1.80
C GLN A 218 30.17 16.14 -2.76
N CYS A 219 29.38 15.20 -2.22
CA CYS A 219 28.37 14.46 -2.97
C CYS A 219 26.98 15.09 -2.84
N ILE A 220 26.03 14.63 -3.68
CA ILE A 220 24.65 15.11 -3.67
C ILE A 220 24.00 15.03 -2.28
N MET A 221 24.27 13.97 -1.51
CA MET A 221 23.70 13.81 -0.17
C MET A 221 24.20 14.88 0.80
N ASP A 222 25.48 15.24 0.70
CA ASP A 222 26.07 16.29 1.53
C ASP A 222 25.46 17.66 1.17
N TRP A 223 25.32 17.97 -0.13
CA TRP A 223 24.64 19.20 -0.59
C TRP A 223 23.18 19.28 -0.13
N CYS A 224 22.46 18.13 -0.17
CA CYS A 224 21.10 18.06 0.36
C CYS A 224 21.08 18.37 1.87
N ALA A 225 22.00 17.78 2.64
CA ALA A 225 22.11 18.00 4.07
C ALA A 225 22.44 19.47 4.40
N ASP A 226 23.35 20.08 3.64
CA ASP A 226 23.74 21.48 3.79
C ASP A 226 22.56 22.44 3.52
N LEU A 227 21.78 22.20 2.46
CA LEU A 227 20.58 22.97 2.18
C LEU A 227 19.51 22.78 3.26
N ASN A 228 19.24 21.54 3.66
CA ASN A 228 18.24 21.20 4.68
C ASN A 228 18.61 21.80 6.05
N SER A 229 19.89 21.95 6.35
CA SER A 229 20.35 22.60 7.60
C SER A 229 20.03 24.10 7.65
N LYS A 230 19.83 24.74 6.49
CA LYS A 230 19.61 26.19 6.34
C LYS A 230 18.16 26.57 6.08
N TRP A 231 17.38 25.63 5.54
CA TRP A 231 15.97 25.86 5.24
C TRP A 231 15.10 25.67 6.48
N GLU A 232 14.31 26.68 6.83
CA GLU A 232 13.47 26.63 8.04
C GLU A 232 12.14 25.91 7.82
N ASN A 233 11.49 26.13 6.65
CA ASN A 233 10.13 25.70 6.40
C ASN A 233 10.02 24.57 5.36
N TYR A 234 11.10 24.22 4.72
CA TYR A 234 11.13 23.26 3.61
C TYR A 234 12.25 22.24 3.78
N THR A 235 12.07 21.10 3.15
CA THR A 235 13.04 20.02 3.08
C THR A 235 13.25 19.62 1.61
N LEU A 236 14.50 19.48 1.20
CA LEU A 236 14.88 18.81 -0.02
C LEU A 236 14.91 17.30 0.27
N ALA A 237 13.86 16.61 -0.15
CA ALA A 237 13.61 15.21 0.16
C ALA A 237 14.07 14.30 -0.97
N GLY A 238 14.60 13.14 -0.63
CA GLY A 238 14.92 12.03 -1.54
C GLY A 238 13.77 11.04 -1.66
N MET A 239 13.50 10.55 -2.87
CA MET A 239 12.56 9.48 -3.16
C MET A 239 13.33 8.25 -3.64
N ASP A 240 13.24 7.14 -2.91
CA ASP A 240 13.85 5.88 -3.33
C ASP A 240 13.00 5.21 -4.40
N ILE A 241 13.59 4.97 -5.55
CA ILE A 241 12.98 4.27 -6.69
C ILE A 241 13.71 2.96 -7.03
N GLY A 242 14.62 2.52 -6.15
CA GLY A 242 15.39 1.28 -6.34
C GLY A 242 16.44 1.34 -7.43
N THR A 243 16.94 2.54 -7.77
CA THR A 243 18.03 2.76 -8.74
C THR A 243 19.22 3.46 -8.10
N ASP A 244 20.35 3.56 -8.85
CA ASP A 244 21.53 4.31 -8.41
C ASP A 244 21.40 5.84 -8.59
N SER A 245 20.23 6.32 -9.01
CA SER A 245 19.94 7.75 -9.21
C SER A 245 19.35 8.38 -7.95
N PHE A 246 19.60 9.67 -7.77
CA PHE A 246 18.97 10.49 -6.74
C PHE A 246 17.73 11.16 -7.31
N VAL A 247 16.55 10.87 -6.75
CA VAL A 247 15.31 11.57 -7.08
C VAL A 247 14.99 12.56 -5.98
N LEU A 248 15.07 13.85 -6.30
CA LEU A 248 14.90 14.93 -5.33
C LEU A 248 13.59 15.69 -5.57
N MET A 249 12.98 16.15 -4.50
CA MET A 249 11.79 17.01 -4.49
C MET A 249 11.85 18.00 -3.33
N VAL A 250 11.21 19.15 -3.47
CA VAL A 250 11.08 20.12 -2.37
C VAL A 250 9.69 20.00 -1.76
N LEU A 251 9.62 19.76 -0.46
CA LEU A 251 8.39 19.66 0.34
C LEU A 251 8.44 20.65 1.49
N SER A 252 7.29 21.14 1.95
CA SER A 252 7.26 21.78 3.26
C SER A 252 7.59 20.76 4.35
N ASN A 253 8.07 21.23 5.51
CA ASN A 253 8.41 20.31 6.61
C ASN A 253 7.19 19.49 7.09
N GLU A 254 6.00 20.06 7.01
CA GLU A 254 4.75 19.37 7.33
C GLU A 254 4.41 18.29 6.28
N GLU A 255 4.53 18.64 4.99
CA GLU A 255 4.34 17.66 3.90
C GLU A 255 5.37 16.53 3.99
N PHE A 256 6.63 16.86 4.25
CA PHE A 256 7.71 15.87 4.36
C PHE A 256 7.45 14.89 5.50
N LYS A 257 7.10 15.39 6.70
CA LYS A 257 6.76 14.54 7.84
C LYS A 257 5.59 13.61 7.53
N THR A 258 4.52 14.15 6.95
CA THR A 258 3.36 13.35 6.55
C THR A 258 3.73 12.31 5.49
N ALA A 259 4.52 12.70 4.49
CA ALA A 259 4.97 11.78 3.46
C ALA A 259 5.85 10.64 4.01
N GLN A 260 6.74 10.93 4.98
CA GLN A 260 7.53 9.90 5.67
C GLN A 260 6.67 8.92 6.47
N GLU A 261 5.63 9.42 7.15
CA GLU A 261 4.68 8.55 7.88
C GLU A 261 3.92 7.61 6.93
N LEU A 262 3.58 8.08 5.72
CA LEU A 262 2.86 7.30 4.71
C LEU A 262 3.76 6.36 3.91
N ALA A 263 4.94 6.80 3.52
CA ALA A 263 5.87 6.08 2.64
C ALA A 263 7.02 5.41 3.40
N LYS A 264 7.18 5.69 4.70
CA LYS A 264 8.25 5.15 5.58
C LYS A 264 9.66 5.35 4.96
N GLU A 265 10.36 4.24 4.70
CA GLU A 265 11.75 4.25 4.20
C GLU A 265 11.91 4.70 2.74
N LEU A 266 10.80 4.85 1.99
CA LEU A 266 10.85 5.27 0.58
C LEU A 266 11.06 6.77 0.37
N LEU A 267 10.97 7.58 1.44
CA LEU A 267 11.22 9.03 1.45
C LEU A 267 12.19 9.39 2.59
N HIS A 268 13.28 10.07 2.26
CA HIS A 268 14.35 10.46 3.20
C HIS A 268 14.89 11.85 2.89
#